data_1a57501486b448a131eaf7e066778268
#
_entry.id   1a57501486b448a131eaf7e066778268
#
_cell.length_a   1.000
_cell.length_b   1.000
_cell.length_c   1.000
_cell.angle_alpha   90.00
_cell.angle_beta   90.00
_cell.angle_gamma   90.00
#
_symmetry.space_group_name_H-M   'P 1'
#
loop_
_entity.id
_entity.type
_entity.pdbx_description
1 polymer ?
#
loop_
_entity_poly.entity_id
_entity_poly.type
_entity_poly.pdbx_seq_one_letter_code
_entity_poly.pdbx_strand_id
1 'polypeptide(L)'
;QSNGLDPLDVIDNFGPDALRFGIAYLPTETQDVRMPVQFECPHCEGLIEQTKKNRELPRIQCDKCGQAFSTQWARSDEDRALPRGPVVSERFEVSRNFCNKLWNAARFALINLKGYTPGAVADAELTLEDRWVLSRLATVTQQVTAALDSYRYSDAARTLYDFAWDEFCSFFVEMLKNRMQDEAQRPVAQRILAHTLDVLLRLLHPMIPFITEEIWQLLAQAAPQRGLDD
;
A
#
# COMPACT_ATOMS: atom_id res chain seq x y z
N GLN A 1 7.79 -26.32 10.83
CA GLN A 1 7.02 -26.02 9.61
C GLN A 1 5.98 -24.99 9.98
N SER A 2 5.99 -23.86 9.28
CA SER A 2 5.09 -22.73 9.51
C SER A 2 3.66 -23.09 9.14
N ASN A 3 2.72 -22.51 9.85
CA ASN A 3 1.30 -22.58 9.52
C ASN A 3 1.06 -21.78 8.22
N GLY A 4 0.28 -22.35 7.32
CA GLY A 4 -0.18 -21.62 6.14
C GLY A 4 -1.23 -20.58 6.58
N LEU A 5 -1.09 -19.37 6.07
CA LEU A 5 -2.17 -18.38 6.05
C LEU A 5 -3.05 -18.68 4.85
N ASP A 6 -4.37 -18.67 5.02
CA ASP A 6 -5.28 -18.65 3.89
C ASP A 6 -5.22 -17.27 3.23
N PRO A 7 -4.83 -17.15 1.95
CA PRO A 7 -4.81 -15.86 1.27
C PRO A 7 -6.16 -15.15 1.28
N LEU A 8 -7.27 -15.89 1.27
CA LEU A 8 -8.61 -15.32 1.31
C LEU A 8 -8.88 -14.62 2.65
N ASP A 9 -8.46 -15.22 3.78
CA ASP A 9 -8.61 -14.57 5.09
C ASP A 9 -7.83 -13.25 5.15
N VAL A 10 -6.65 -13.17 4.53
CA VAL A 10 -5.86 -11.93 4.46
C VAL A 10 -6.53 -10.91 3.54
N ILE A 11 -7.05 -11.34 2.40
CA ILE A 11 -7.74 -10.47 1.44
C ILE A 11 -9.00 -9.86 2.08
N ASP A 12 -9.79 -10.67 2.78
CA ASP A 12 -11.03 -10.22 3.42
C ASP A 12 -10.77 -9.20 4.54
N ASN A 13 -9.67 -9.36 5.30
CA ASN A 13 -9.34 -8.48 6.42
C ASN A 13 -8.51 -7.25 6.04
N PHE A 14 -7.61 -7.37 5.06
CA PHE A 14 -6.62 -6.33 4.75
C PHE A 14 -6.71 -5.81 3.31
N GLY A 15 -7.38 -6.54 2.43
CA GLY A 15 -7.46 -6.26 1.00
C GLY A 15 -6.37 -6.95 0.16
N PRO A 16 -6.62 -7.15 -1.15
CA PRO A 16 -5.71 -7.87 -2.04
C PRO A 16 -4.37 -7.16 -2.23
N ASP A 17 -4.36 -5.83 -2.29
CA ASP A 17 -3.13 -5.05 -2.42
C ASP A 17 -2.25 -5.15 -1.17
N ALA A 18 -2.85 -5.19 0.03
CA ALA A 18 -2.11 -5.37 1.28
C ALA A 18 -1.43 -6.74 1.34
N LEU A 19 -2.11 -7.81 0.88
CA LEU A 19 -1.51 -9.14 0.75
C LEU A 19 -0.32 -9.10 -0.22
N ARG A 20 -0.52 -8.58 -1.43
CA ARG A 20 0.52 -8.55 -2.47
C ARG A 20 1.74 -7.74 -2.04
N PHE A 21 1.53 -6.53 -1.52
CA PHE A 21 2.61 -5.68 -1.04
C PHE A 21 3.33 -6.31 0.15
N GLY A 22 2.61 -6.88 1.10
CA GLY A 22 3.18 -7.56 2.25
C GLY A 22 4.10 -8.72 1.86
N ILE A 23 3.69 -9.53 0.86
CA ILE A 23 4.53 -10.62 0.33
C ILE A 23 5.82 -10.07 -0.30
N ALA A 24 5.77 -8.96 -1.02
CA ALA A 24 6.96 -8.36 -1.62
C ALA A 24 7.85 -7.65 -0.59
N TYR A 25 7.25 -6.96 0.38
CA TYR A 25 7.94 -6.10 1.36
C TYR A 25 8.62 -6.86 2.50
N LEU A 26 7.98 -7.95 2.98
CA LEU A 26 8.43 -8.66 4.19
C LEU A 26 9.67 -9.55 4.01
N PRO A 27 9.89 -10.23 2.86
CA PRO A 27 11.04 -11.12 2.68
C PRO A 27 12.37 -10.36 2.78
N THR A 28 13.40 -11.08 3.23
CA THR A 28 14.79 -10.69 3.05
C THR A 28 15.45 -11.67 2.09
N GLU A 29 16.52 -11.28 1.41
CA GLU A 29 17.19 -12.13 0.41
C GLU A 29 17.68 -13.48 0.96
N THR A 30 17.87 -13.56 2.28
CA THR A 30 18.58 -14.69 2.91
C THR A 30 17.77 -15.45 3.95
N GLN A 31 16.55 -15.04 4.29
CA GLN A 31 15.78 -15.66 5.38
C GLN A 31 14.30 -15.81 5.03
N ASP A 32 13.75 -16.95 5.41
CA ASP A 32 12.30 -17.16 5.43
C ASP A 32 11.60 -16.18 6.37
N VAL A 33 10.50 -15.61 5.90
CA VAL A 33 9.69 -14.73 6.74
C VAL A 33 8.90 -15.56 7.74
N ARG A 34 9.22 -15.41 9.02
CA ARG A 34 8.39 -15.94 10.11
C ARG A 34 7.34 -14.88 10.46
N MET A 35 6.11 -15.14 10.09
CA MET A 35 4.99 -14.29 10.47
C MET A 35 4.31 -14.86 11.72
N PRO A 36 4.13 -14.08 12.79
CA PRO A 36 3.21 -14.44 13.85
C PRO A 36 1.81 -14.55 13.26
N VAL A 37 1.13 -15.64 13.54
CA VAL A 37 -0.19 -15.97 13.01
C VAL A 37 -1.15 -16.13 14.16
N GLN A 38 -2.31 -15.53 14.07
CA GLN A 38 -3.33 -15.49 15.11
C GLN A 38 -4.68 -15.88 14.52
N PHE A 39 -5.54 -16.45 15.34
CA PHE A 39 -6.95 -16.58 15.02
C PHE A 39 -7.67 -15.32 15.50
N GLU A 40 -8.53 -14.77 14.68
CA GLU A 40 -9.42 -13.68 15.08
C GLU A 40 -10.79 -14.25 15.46
N CYS A 41 -11.25 -13.89 16.64
CA CYS A 41 -12.55 -14.34 17.13
C CYS A 41 -13.68 -13.61 16.39
N PRO A 42 -14.61 -14.30 15.71
CA PRO A 42 -15.68 -13.64 14.95
C PRO A 42 -16.76 -12.99 15.85
N HIS A 43 -16.68 -13.19 17.17
CA HIS A 43 -17.65 -12.64 18.12
C HIS A 43 -17.18 -11.35 18.81
N CYS A 44 -15.86 -11.18 18.98
CA CYS A 44 -15.31 -10.03 19.73
C CYS A 44 -14.02 -9.46 19.14
N GLU A 45 -13.61 -9.92 17.94
CA GLU A 45 -12.38 -9.51 17.25
C GLU A 45 -11.10 -9.74 18.08
N GLY A 46 -11.21 -10.56 19.11
CA GLY A 46 -10.09 -10.90 19.97
C GLY A 46 -9.09 -11.79 19.26
N LEU A 47 -7.80 -11.43 19.28
CA LEU A 47 -6.73 -12.21 18.68
C LEU A 47 -6.25 -13.31 19.64
N ILE A 48 -6.08 -14.52 19.11
CA ILE A 48 -5.62 -15.71 19.81
C ILE A 48 -4.41 -16.25 19.09
N GLU A 49 -3.27 -16.29 19.75
CA GLU A 49 -2.01 -16.74 19.15
C GLU A 49 -2.10 -18.21 18.70
N GLN A 50 -1.64 -18.49 17.48
CA GLN A 50 -1.51 -19.86 17.00
C GLN A 50 -0.27 -20.52 17.62
N THR A 51 -0.51 -21.65 18.26
CA THR A 51 0.52 -22.48 18.86
C THR A 51 0.52 -23.86 18.20
N LYS A 52 1.54 -24.66 18.48
CA LYS A 52 1.57 -26.07 18.03
C LYS A 52 0.38 -26.89 18.54
N LYS A 53 -0.27 -26.46 19.64
CA LYS A 53 -1.38 -27.19 20.26
C LYS A 53 -2.73 -26.85 19.62
N ASN A 54 -2.93 -25.60 19.15
CA ASN A 54 -4.24 -25.14 18.68
C ASN A 54 -4.34 -24.93 17.16
N ARG A 55 -3.23 -24.89 16.43
CA ARG A 55 -3.20 -24.54 15.00
C ARG A 55 -4.02 -25.45 14.08
N GLU A 56 -4.23 -26.71 14.47
CA GLU A 56 -4.95 -27.72 13.68
C GLU A 56 -6.27 -28.14 14.33
N LEU A 57 -6.69 -27.44 15.39
CA LEU A 57 -7.97 -27.71 16.03
C LEU A 57 -9.12 -27.26 15.13
N PRO A 58 -10.17 -28.07 14.97
CA PRO A 58 -11.35 -27.69 14.19
C PRO A 58 -12.18 -26.59 14.87
N ARG A 59 -12.05 -26.44 16.19
CA ARG A 59 -12.78 -25.49 17.03
C ARG A 59 -11.85 -24.88 18.06
N ILE A 60 -12.01 -23.57 18.31
CA ILE A 60 -11.27 -22.81 19.33
C ILE A 60 -12.27 -22.09 20.22
N GLN A 61 -11.97 -22.05 21.50
CA GLN A 61 -12.69 -21.21 22.46
C GLN A 61 -11.93 -19.92 22.67
N CYS A 62 -12.62 -18.78 22.54
CA CYS A 62 -12.01 -17.48 22.72
C CYS A 62 -11.75 -17.19 24.20
N ASP A 63 -10.50 -16.89 24.53
CA ASP A 63 -10.09 -16.56 25.91
C ASP A 63 -10.68 -15.22 26.40
N LYS A 64 -11.10 -14.32 25.47
CA LYS A 64 -11.65 -13.01 25.82
C LYS A 64 -13.16 -13.04 26.06
N CYS A 65 -13.93 -13.69 25.19
CA CYS A 65 -15.40 -13.70 25.29
C CYS A 65 -15.98 -15.07 25.69
N GLY A 66 -15.18 -16.11 25.76
CA GLY A 66 -15.60 -17.46 26.12
C GLY A 66 -16.42 -18.19 25.04
N GLN A 67 -16.67 -17.59 23.88
CA GLN A 67 -17.43 -18.21 22.81
C GLN A 67 -16.53 -19.09 21.94
N ALA A 68 -17.09 -20.19 21.43
CA ALA A 68 -16.41 -21.08 20.50
C ALA A 68 -16.63 -20.65 19.06
N PHE A 69 -15.62 -20.84 18.22
CA PHE A 69 -15.67 -20.60 16.78
C PHE A 69 -14.95 -21.70 16.01
N SER A 70 -15.29 -21.88 14.75
CA SER A 70 -14.66 -22.85 13.88
C SER A 70 -13.38 -22.28 13.22
N THR A 71 -12.50 -23.21 12.84
CA THR A 71 -11.27 -22.89 12.07
C THR A 71 -11.36 -23.48 10.66
N GLN A 72 -10.35 -23.24 9.84
CA GLN A 72 -10.20 -23.88 8.53
C GLN A 72 -10.14 -25.43 8.59
N TRP A 73 -9.92 -26.00 9.77
CA TRP A 73 -9.83 -27.44 10.01
C TRP A 73 -11.15 -28.07 10.42
N ALA A 74 -12.25 -27.31 10.48
CA ALA A 74 -13.58 -27.82 10.78
C ALA A 74 -14.05 -28.85 9.73
N ARG A 75 -14.34 -30.06 10.17
CA ARG A 75 -14.77 -31.18 9.30
C ARG A 75 -16.17 -31.66 9.59
N SER A 76 -16.57 -31.66 10.88
CA SER A 76 -17.92 -32.08 11.30
C SER A 76 -18.95 -30.99 10.99
N ASP A 77 -20.19 -31.36 10.80
CA ASP A 77 -21.29 -30.42 10.60
C ASP A 77 -21.51 -29.52 11.83
N GLU A 78 -21.24 -30.03 13.02
CA GLU A 78 -21.30 -29.28 14.27
C GLU A 78 -20.24 -28.16 14.32
N ASP A 79 -18.99 -28.44 13.85
CA ASP A 79 -17.93 -27.42 13.82
C ASP A 79 -18.20 -26.41 12.74
N ARG A 80 -18.68 -26.84 11.57
CA ARG A 80 -19.01 -25.95 10.44
C ARG A 80 -20.21 -25.04 10.71
N ALA A 81 -21.08 -25.42 11.64
CA ALA A 81 -22.20 -24.58 12.07
C ALA A 81 -21.77 -23.39 12.92
N LEU A 82 -20.56 -23.42 13.49
CA LEU A 82 -19.99 -22.29 14.22
C LEU A 82 -19.47 -21.23 13.24
N PRO A 83 -19.56 -19.94 13.61
CA PRO A 83 -18.90 -18.88 12.83
C PRO A 83 -17.41 -19.17 12.67
N ARG A 84 -16.87 -18.95 11.46
CA ARG A 84 -15.45 -19.17 11.18
C ARG A 84 -14.62 -18.01 11.70
N GLY A 85 -13.58 -18.30 12.50
CA GLY A 85 -12.54 -17.35 12.86
C GLY A 85 -11.44 -17.34 11.79
N PRO A 86 -11.19 -16.20 11.13
CA PRO A 86 -10.13 -16.09 10.15
C PRO A 86 -8.75 -16.20 10.81
N VAL A 87 -7.77 -16.56 9.99
CA VAL A 87 -6.36 -16.58 10.39
C VAL A 87 -5.70 -15.32 9.87
N VAL A 88 -5.18 -14.50 10.76
CA VAL A 88 -4.62 -13.18 10.45
C VAL A 88 -3.17 -13.05 10.91
N SER A 89 -2.47 -12.08 10.34
CA SER A 89 -1.17 -11.63 10.80
C SER A 89 -1.13 -10.11 10.77
N GLU A 90 -0.81 -9.49 11.90
CA GLU A 90 -0.68 -8.03 12.03
C GLU A 90 0.37 -7.42 11.07
N ARG A 91 1.26 -8.26 10.52
CA ARG A 91 2.25 -7.79 9.55
C ARG A 91 1.64 -7.22 8.26
N PHE A 92 0.42 -7.63 7.90
CA PHE A 92 -0.30 -7.05 6.77
C PHE A 92 -0.94 -5.69 7.07
N GLU A 93 -1.04 -5.29 8.33
CA GLU A 93 -1.52 -3.96 8.70
C GLU A 93 -0.63 -2.83 8.15
N VAL A 94 0.68 -3.03 8.15
CA VAL A 94 1.63 -2.07 7.57
C VAL A 94 1.29 -1.81 6.10
N SER A 95 1.03 -2.88 5.36
CA SER A 95 0.68 -2.80 3.94
C SER A 95 -0.68 -2.16 3.71
N ARG A 96 -1.70 -2.50 4.52
CA ARG A 96 -3.02 -1.86 4.48
C ARG A 96 -2.91 -0.36 4.77
N ASN A 97 -2.16 0.00 5.81
CA ASN A 97 -1.97 1.39 6.20
C ASN A 97 -1.22 2.17 5.12
N PHE A 98 -0.28 1.53 4.43
CA PHE A 98 0.40 2.09 3.26
C PHE A 98 -0.59 2.40 2.12
N CYS A 99 -1.43 1.45 1.75
CA CYS A 99 -2.47 1.66 0.73
C CYS A 99 -3.42 2.80 1.14
N ASN A 100 -3.85 2.85 2.40
CA ASN A 100 -4.71 3.91 2.91
C ASN A 100 -4.03 5.29 2.86
N LYS A 101 -2.75 5.38 3.19
CA LYS A 101 -1.99 6.63 3.12
C LYS A 101 -1.83 7.11 1.68
N LEU A 102 -1.51 6.19 0.76
CA LEU A 102 -1.43 6.49 -0.67
C LEU A 102 -2.77 7.00 -1.22
N TRP A 103 -3.87 6.33 -0.86
CA TRP A 103 -5.21 6.76 -1.25
C TRP A 103 -5.54 8.18 -0.77
N ASN A 104 -5.23 8.49 0.48
CA ASN A 104 -5.48 9.83 1.05
C ASN A 104 -4.62 10.91 0.37
N ALA A 105 -3.36 10.62 0.07
CA ALA A 105 -2.49 11.54 -0.68
C ALA A 105 -2.98 11.73 -2.12
N ALA A 106 -3.41 10.66 -2.80
CA ALA A 106 -4.00 10.74 -4.12
C ALA A 106 -5.31 11.54 -4.11
N ARG A 107 -6.18 11.35 -3.12
CA ARG A 107 -7.40 12.15 -2.94
C ARG A 107 -7.09 13.64 -2.79
N PHE A 108 -6.07 13.99 -2.00
CA PHE A 108 -5.59 15.37 -1.90
C PHE A 108 -5.14 15.88 -3.27
N ALA A 109 -4.33 15.10 -4.01
CA ALA A 109 -3.86 15.48 -5.34
C ALA A 109 -5.03 15.74 -6.29
N LEU A 110 -5.99 14.83 -6.40
CA LEU A 110 -7.14 14.95 -7.29
C LEU A 110 -7.99 16.19 -7.01
N ILE A 111 -8.20 16.53 -5.73
CA ILE A 111 -8.93 17.75 -5.34
C ILE A 111 -8.16 19.01 -5.81
N ASN A 112 -6.84 19.02 -5.66
CA ASN A 112 -5.99 20.16 -5.99
C ASN A 112 -5.67 20.27 -7.49
N LEU A 113 -5.90 19.22 -8.27
CA LEU A 113 -5.77 19.22 -9.73
C LEU A 113 -6.99 19.83 -10.45
N LYS A 114 -8.00 20.29 -9.73
CA LYS A 114 -9.14 20.99 -10.35
C LYS A 114 -8.64 22.23 -11.10
N GLY A 115 -8.99 22.29 -12.40
CA GLY A 115 -8.51 23.36 -13.29
C GLY A 115 -7.09 23.15 -13.80
N TYR A 116 -6.57 21.93 -13.73
CA TYR A 116 -5.28 21.55 -14.29
C TYR A 116 -5.17 21.93 -15.77
N THR A 117 -4.03 22.49 -16.14
CA THR A 117 -3.68 22.81 -17.52
C THR A 117 -2.36 22.11 -17.86
N PRO A 118 -2.34 21.23 -18.89
CA PRO A 118 -1.10 20.59 -19.32
C PRO A 118 -0.12 21.62 -19.90
N GLY A 119 1.14 21.27 -19.94
CA GLY A 119 2.21 22.06 -20.55
C GLY A 119 3.57 21.73 -19.95
N ALA A 120 4.62 22.07 -20.69
CA ALA A 120 5.99 21.96 -20.21
C ALA A 120 6.22 22.84 -18.99
N VAL A 121 7.23 22.48 -18.21
CA VAL A 121 7.72 23.27 -17.08
C VAL A 121 9.18 23.57 -17.32
N ALA A 122 9.49 24.86 -17.50
CA ALA A 122 10.88 25.29 -17.70
C ALA A 122 11.68 25.19 -16.40
N ASP A 123 12.96 24.89 -16.49
CA ASP A 123 13.85 24.80 -15.31
C ASP A 123 13.81 26.02 -14.39
N ALA A 124 13.63 27.22 -14.98
CA ALA A 124 13.56 28.47 -14.24
C ALA A 124 12.28 28.60 -13.39
N GLU A 125 11.22 27.83 -13.69
CA GLU A 125 9.94 27.83 -12.96
C GLU A 125 9.95 26.89 -11.77
N LEU A 126 10.90 25.95 -11.74
CA LEU A 126 11.02 24.94 -10.68
C LEU A 126 11.54 25.58 -9.38
N THR A 127 10.80 25.35 -8.30
CA THR A 127 11.27 25.66 -6.94
C THR A 127 12.31 24.62 -6.47
N LEU A 128 12.90 24.85 -5.29
CA LEU A 128 13.83 23.89 -4.69
C LEU A 128 13.13 22.55 -4.40
N GLU A 129 11.91 22.59 -3.91
CA GLU A 129 11.09 21.42 -3.58
C GLU A 129 10.74 20.62 -4.85
N ASP A 130 10.45 21.29 -5.96
CA ASP A 130 10.19 20.62 -7.24
C ASP A 130 11.43 19.89 -7.74
N ARG A 131 12.58 20.56 -7.74
CA ARG A 131 13.87 19.96 -8.13
C ARG A 131 14.21 18.76 -7.24
N TRP A 132 13.96 18.91 -5.94
CA TRP A 132 14.20 17.84 -4.97
C TRP A 132 13.32 16.62 -5.28
N VAL A 133 12.00 16.77 -5.39
CA VAL A 133 11.11 15.63 -5.60
C VAL A 133 11.35 14.95 -6.95
N LEU A 134 11.61 15.71 -8.01
CA LEU A 134 11.92 15.16 -9.33
C LEU A 134 13.25 14.40 -9.34
N SER A 135 14.29 14.93 -8.69
CA SER A 135 15.58 14.26 -8.52
C SER A 135 15.43 12.97 -7.71
N ARG A 136 14.65 13.00 -6.63
CA ARG A 136 14.37 11.82 -5.83
C ARG A 136 13.59 10.77 -6.63
N LEU A 137 12.57 11.19 -7.36
CA LEU A 137 11.76 10.32 -8.22
C LEU A 137 12.62 9.62 -9.28
N ALA A 138 13.53 10.34 -9.94
CA ALA A 138 14.47 9.77 -10.90
C ALA A 138 15.38 8.73 -10.24
N THR A 139 15.93 9.03 -9.06
CA THR A 139 16.77 8.11 -8.28
C THR A 139 16.01 6.86 -7.90
N VAL A 140 14.81 7.02 -7.36
CA VAL A 140 13.93 5.89 -6.97
C VAL A 140 13.56 5.04 -8.17
N THR A 141 13.25 5.65 -9.32
CA THR A 141 12.97 4.93 -10.56
C THR A 141 14.13 4.03 -10.96
N GLN A 142 15.36 4.55 -10.94
CA GLN A 142 16.57 3.78 -11.26
C GLN A 142 16.80 2.63 -10.26
N GLN A 143 16.66 2.90 -8.96
CA GLN A 143 16.87 1.90 -7.91
C GLN A 143 15.83 0.76 -8.00
N VAL A 144 14.56 1.11 -8.18
CA VAL A 144 13.47 0.14 -8.31
C VAL A 144 13.63 -0.70 -9.57
N THR A 145 13.97 -0.08 -10.71
CA THR A 145 14.23 -0.81 -11.96
C THR A 145 15.38 -1.80 -11.79
N ALA A 146 16.51 -1.35 -11.25
CA ALA A 146 17.66 -2.23 -11.01
C ALA A 146 17.36 -3.37 -10.01
N ALA A 147 16.55 -3.10 -9.00
CA ALA A 147 16.11 -4.12 -8.03
C ALA A 147 15.19 -5.16 -8.70
N LEU A 148 14.23 -4.74 -9.52
CA LEU A 148 13.33 -5.64 -10.25
C LEU A 148 14.08 -6.46 -11.29
N ASP A 149 14.99 -5.88 -12.06
CA ASP A 149 15.84 -6.58 -13.03
C ASP A 149 16.72 -7.66 -12.37
N SER A 150 17.07 -7.44 -11.10
CA SER A 150 17.86 -8.39 -10.30
C SER A 150 16.99 -9.30 -9.43
N TYR A 151 15.66 -9.31 -9.60
CA TYR A 151 14.70 -10.09 -8.80
C TYR A 151 14.71 -9.77 -7.28
N ARG A 152 15.22 -8.61 -6.88
CA ARG A 152 15.26 -8.15 -5.48
C ARG A 152 13.97 -7.42 -5.13
N TYR A 153 12.86 -8.17 -5.08
CA TYR A 153 11.52 -7.58 -4.89
C TYR A 153 11.34 -6.83 -3.57
N SER A 154 11.97 -7.31 -2.49
CA SER A 154 11.89 -6.65 -1.19
C SER A 154 12.60 -5.30 -1.18
N ASP A 155 13.73 -5.17 -1.89
CA ASP A 155 14.44 -3.89 -2.01
C ASP A 155 13.61 -2.89 -2.81
N ALA A 156 13.01 -3.35 -3.92
CA ALA A 156 12.09 -2.52 -4.70
C ALA A 156 10.91 -2.05 -3.86
N ALA A 157 10.27 -2.97 -3.11
CA ALA A 157 9.12 -2.65 -2.27
C ALA A 157 9.47 -1.66 -1.15
N ARG A 158 10.63 -1.82 -0.49
CA ARG A 158 11.10 -0.90 0.57
C ARG A 158 11.43 0.47 0.01
N THR A 159 12.17 0.54 -1.10
CA THR A 159 12.49 1.80 -1.76
C THR A 159 11.22 2.57 -2.12
N LEU A 160 10.20 1.88 -2.66
CA LEU A 160 8.92 2.49 -3.00
C LEU A 160 8.13 2.90 -1.75
N TYR A 161 8.15 2.09 -0.69
CA TYR A 161 7.51 2.43 0.57
C TYR A 161 8.09 3.70 1.17
N ASP A 162 9.42 3.77 1.30
CA ASP A 162 10.12 4.90 1.92
C ASP A 162 9.86 6.19 1.12
N PHE A 163 9.98 6.14 -0.20
CA PHE A 163 9.69 7.30 -1.05
C PHE A 163 8.22 7.73 -0.97
N ALA A 164 7.28 6.78 -1.14
CA ALA A 164 5.87 7.11 -1.15
C ALA A 164 5.37 7.58 0.22
N TRP A 165 5.76 6.89 1.30
CA TRP A 165 5.29 7.19 2.65
C TRP A 165 5.90 8.46 3.22
N ASP A 166 7.23 8.55 3.21
CA ASP A 166 7.94 9.64 3.87
C ASP A 166 8.10 10.85 2.94
N GLU A 167 8.65 10.66 1.75
CA GLU A 167 9.03 11.77 0.89
C GLU A 167 7.81 12.36 0.17
N PHE A 168 6.99 11.54 -0.51
CA PHE A 168 5.84 12.02 -1.24
C PHE A 168 4.68 12.41 -0.33
N CYS A 169 4.14 11.46 0.45
CA CYS A 169 2.93 11.70 1.24
C CYS A 169 3.16 12.60 2.45
N SER A 170 4.31 12.49 3.14
CA SER A 170 4.56 13.24 4.37
C SER A 170 5.21 14.59 4.15
N PHE A 171 6.11 14.72 3.17
CA PHE A 171 6.82 15.99 2.94
C PHE A 171 6.29 16.72 1.72
N PHE A 172 6.38 16.13 0.52
CA PHE A 172 6.07 16.86 -0.70
C PHE A 172 4.63 17.37 -0.75
N VAL A 173 3.65 16.53 -0.41
CA VAL A 173 2.23 16.90 -0.37
C VAL A 173 1.99 18.07 0.62
N GLU A 174 2.67 18.09 1.76
CA GLU A 174 2.56 19.19 2.72
C GLU A 174 3.18 20.50 2.18
N MET A 175 4.36 20.43 1.57
CA MET A 175 5.03 21.60 0.96
C MET A 175 4.19 22.23 -0.16
N LEU A 176 3.41 21.44 -0.89
CA LEU A 176 2.56 21.94 -1.97
C LEU A 176 1.34 22.73 -1.48
N LYS A 177 0.87 22.58 -0.24
CA LYS A 177 -0.39 23.17 0.23
C LYS A 177 -0.49 24.66 0.02
N ASN A 178 0.56 25.40 0.36
CA ASN A 178 0.58 26.86 0.20
C ASN A 178 0.60 27.27 -1.28
N ARG A 179 1.37 26.56 -2.11
CA ARG A 179 1.50 26.83 -3.55
C ARG A 179 0.20 26.52 -4.32
N MET A 180 -0.60 25.58 -3.83
CA MET A 180 -1.92 25.28 -4.42
C MET A 180 -2.94 26.40 -4.21
N GLN A 181 -2.68 27.32 -3.26
CA GLN A 181 -3.52 28.50 -3.00
C GLN A 181 -3.01 29.75 -3.70
N ASP A 182 -1.78 29.75 -4.18
CA ASP A 182 -1.16 30.85 -4.91
C ASP A 182 -1.44 30.73 -6.42
N GLU A 183 -2.23 31.63 -6.98
CA GLU A 183 -2.64 31.60 -8.39
C GLU A 183 -1.45 31.58 -9.37
N ALA A 184 -0.33 32.23 -9.03
CA ALA A 184 0.86 32.30 -9.88
C ALA A 184 1.67 30.99 -9.86
N GLN A 185 1.75 30.31 -8.72
CA GLN A 185 2.54 29.10 -8.53
C GLN A 185 1.74 27.82 -8.80
N ARG A 186 0.43 27.87 -8.65
CA ARG A 186 -0.47 26.72 -8.75
C ARG A 186 -0.32 25.92 -10.05
N PRO A 187 -0.23 26.51 -11.25
CA PRO A 187 -0.12 25.73 -12.48
C PRO A 187 1.12 24.84 -12.53
N VAL A 188 2.28 25.36 -12.12
CA VAL A 188 3.53 24.58 -12.05
C VAL A 188 3.41 23.50 -10.96
N ALA A 189 2.95 23.86 -9.77
CA ALA A 189 2.75 22.92 -8.66
C ALA A 189 1.81 21.75 -9.05
N GLN A 190 0.74 22.03 -9.79
CA GLN A 190 -0.19 21.00 -10.30
C GLN A 190 0.51 20.05 -11.28
N ARG A 191 1.33 20.57 -12.20
CA ARG A 191 2.05 19.75 -13.19
C ARG A 191 3.05 18.82 -12.51
N ILE A 192 3.85 19.36 -11.57
CA ILE A 192 4.81 18.55 -10.82
C ILE A 192 4.10 17.48 -9.96
N LEU A 193 3.00 17.83 -9.30
CA LEU A 193 2.20 16.88 -8.52
C LEU A 193 1.63 15.77 -9.40
N ALA A 194 1.00 16.11 -10.52
CA ALA A 194 0.41 15.13 -11.43
C ALA A 194 1.46 14.18 -12.03
N HIS A 195 2.60 14.71 -12.46
CA HIS A 195 3.72 13.93 -12.98
C HIS A 195 4.30 12.99 -11.94
N THR A 196 4.60 13.52 -10.74
CA THR A 196 5.17 12.71 -9.65
C THR A 196 4.25 11.58 -9.25
N LEU A 197 2.96 11.87 -9.12
CA LEU A 197 1.95 10.83 -8.78
C LEU A 197 1.83 9.80 -9.90
N ASP A 198 1.79 10.19 -11.16
CA ASP A 198 1.72 9.27 -12.30
C ASP A 198 2.89 8.27 -12.31
N VAL A 199 4.10 8.76 -12.18
CA VAL A 199 5.30 7.90 -12.18
C VAL A 199 5.29 6.98 -10.95
N LEU A 200 4.96 7.51 -9.76
CA LEU A 200 4.86 6.71 -8.54
C LEU A 200 3.84 5.58 -8.66
N LEU A 201 2.66 5.87 -9.22
CA LEU A 201 1.62 4.86 -9.43
C LEU A 201 2.10 3.74 -10.38
N ARG A 202 2.79 4.10 -11.47
CA ARG A 202 3.35 3.11 -12.39
C ARG A 202 4.43 2.24 -11.75
N LEU A 203 5.28 2.81 -10.91
CA LEU A 203 6.29 2.06 -10.17
C LEU A 203 5.68 1.11 -9.13
N LEU A 204 4.59 1.51 -8.49
CA LEU A 204 3.88 0.70 -7.49
C LEU A 204 2.96 -0.37 -8.12
N HIS A 205 2.53 -0.17 -9.37
CA HIS A 205 1.51 -1.02 -10.02
C HIS A 205 1.82 -2.53 -10.02
N PRO A 206 3.05 -3.00 -10.23
CA PRO A 206 3.35 -4.43 -10.15
C PRO A 206 3.04 -5.06 -8.79
N MET A 207 3.08 -4.28 -7.72
CA MET A 207 2.91 -4.76 -6.34
C MET A 207 1.48 -4.56 -5.83
N ILE A 208 0.87 -3.39 -6.10
CA ILE A 208 -0.48 -3.00 -5.62
C ILE A 208 -1.36 -2.54 -6.79
N PRO A 209 -1.71 -3.46 -7.72
CA PRO A 209 -2.36 -3.09 -8.97
C PRO A 209 -3.76 -2.51 -8.83
N PHE A 210 -4.54 -2.92 -7.83
CA PHE A 210 -5.95 -2.50 -7.74
C PHE A 210 -6.08 -1.03 -7.35
N ILE A 211 -5.40 -0.61 -6.29
CA ILE A 211 -5.44 0.78 -5.83
C ILE A 211 -4.74 1.73 -6.82
N THR A 212 -3.61 1.30 -7.40
CA THR A 212 -2.88 2.13 -8.35
C THR A 212 -3.63 2.33 -9.64
N GLU A 213 -4.32 1.30 -10.15
CA GLU A 213 -5.17 1.42 -11.33
C GLU A 213 -6.34 2.38 -11.08
N GLU A 214 -7.05 2.23 -9.98
CA GLU A 214 -8.16 3.12 -9.62
C GLU A 214 -7.71 4.58 -9.55
N ILE A 215 -6.61 4.86 -8.83
CA ILE A 215 -6.06 6.21 -8.74
C ILE A 215 -5.61 6.71 -10.11
N TRP A 216 -4.99 5.87 -10.92
CA TRP A 216 -4.47 6.25 -12.23
C TRP A 216 -5.59 6.63 -13.20
N GLN A 217 -6.71 5.93 -13.19
CA GLN A 217 -7.90 6.26 -13.97
C GLN A 217 -8.51 7.61 -13.54
N LEU A 218 -8.62 7.86 -12.23
CA LEU A 218 -9.07 9.14 -11.70
C LEU A 218 -8.10 10.28 -12.06
N LEU A 219 -6.80 10.02 -11.97
CA LEU A 219 -5.77 10.98 -12.34
C LEU A 219 -5.81 11.29 -13.84
N ALA A 220 -6.08 10.30 -14.70
CA ALA A 220 -6.21 10.51 -16.14
C ALA A 220 -7.40 11.44 -16.51
N GLN A 221 -8.45 11.43 -15.70
CA GLN A 221 -9.58 12.34 -15.87
C GLN A 221 -9.24 13.76 -15.40
N ALA A 222 -8.51 13.89 -14.27
CA ALA A 222 -8.16 15.17 -13.67
C ALA A 222 -7.00 15.87 -14.40
N ALA A 223 -6.03 15.09 -14.91
CA ALA A 223 -4.81 15.55 -15.57
C ALA A 223 -4.43 14.62 -16.74
N PRO A 224 -5.08 14.74 -17.90
CA PRO A 224 -4.93 13.79 -19.02
C PRO A 224 -3.55 13.79 -19.68
N GLN A 225 -2.87 14.94 -19.70
CA GLN A 225 -1.53 15.13 -20.27
C GLN A 225 -0.59 15.63 -19.16
N ARG A 226 0.10 14.74 -18.49
CA ARG A 226 0.87 15.02 -17.27
C ARG A 226 2.37 14.77 -17.42
N GLY A 227 2.87 14.72 -18.66
CA GLY A 227 4.29 14.84 -18.94
C GLY A 227 4.78 16.25 -18.62
N LEU A 228 6.06 16.40 -18.34
CA LEU A 228 6.69 17.69 -18.11
C LEU A 228 7.42 18.23 -19.36
N ASP A 229 7.58 17.39 -20.35
CA ASP A 229 8.15 17.72 -21.66
C ASP A 229 7.02 17.97 -22.69
N ASP A 230 7.32 18.77 -23.71
CA ASP A 230 6.42 19.06 -24.84
C ASP A 230 6.10 17.84 -25.70
#